data_5dc3f58a51b71add4638bf15db87aba5
#
_entry.id   5dc3f58a51b71add4638bf15db87aba5
#
_cell.length_a   1.000
_cell.length_b   1.000
_cell.length_c   1.000
_cell.angle_alpha   90.00
_cell.angle_beta   90.00
_cell.angle_gamma   90.00
#
_symmetry.space_group_name_H-M   'P 1'
#
loop_
_entity.id
_entity.type
_entity.pdbx_description
1 polymer ?
#
loop_
_entity_poly.entity_id
_entity_poly.type
_entity_poly.pdbx_seq_one_letter_code
_entity_poly.pdbx_strand_id
1 'polypeptide(L)'
;MFDQKQKSLALEFARSLSKRDYRQAYNMLNLNAQSQWTEDGLREQFESMIPLDWGDIDPIQLEENPAWDEMFLYVVLGGDSYSEAIIVNSFASDDEIPKIDSFQFGRP
;
A
#
# COMPACT_ATOMS: atom_id res chain seq x y z
N MET A 1 -14.21 -5.44 9.81
CA MET A 1 -12.87 -5.51 10.43
C MET A 1 -11.93 -6.36 9.59
N PHE A 2 -10.69 -5.94 9.45
CA PHE A 2 -9.70 -6.66 8.64
C PHE A 2 -8.99 -7.72 9.49
N ASP A 3 -8.71 -8.88 8.88
CA ASP A 3 -8.00 -9.95 9.58
C ASP A 3 -6.47 -9.77 9.51
N GLN A 4 -5.74 -10.64 10.20
CA GLN A 4 -4.29 -10.55 10.27
C GLN A 4 -3.61 -10.76 8.91
N LYS A 5 -4.17 -11.61 8.07
CA LYS A 5 -3.62 -11.83 6.71
C LYS A 5 -3.76 -10.58 5.85
N GLN A 6 -4.88 -9.89 5.96
CA GLN A 6 -5.13 -8.65 5.23
C GLN A 6 -4.19 -7.55 5.72
N LYS A 7 -4.01 -7.44 7.04
CA LYS A 7 -3.06 -6.47 7.62
C LYS A 7 -1.63 -6.74 7.16
N SER A 8 -1.21 -7.99 7.16
CA SER A 8 0.12 -8.38 6.68
C SER A 8 0.30 -8.06 5.20
N LEU A 9 -0.72 -8.31 4.40
CA LEU A 9 -0.69 -8.03 2.97
C LEU A 9 -0.55 -6.52 2.71
N ALA A 10 -1.29 -5.70 3.44
CA ALA A 10 -1.18 -4.24 3.33
C ALA A 10 0.23 -3.75 3.67
N LEU A 11 0.82 -4.28 4.75
CA LEU A 11 2.19 -3.93 5.14
C LEU A 11 3.21 -4.38 4.09
N GLU A 12 3.09 -5.59 3.56
CA GLU A 12 4.00 -6.08 2.53
C GLU A 12 3.89 -5.28 1.24
N PHE A 13 2.67 -4.87 0.89
CA PHE A 13 2.45 -3.99 -0.26
C PHE A 13 3.20 -2.66 -0.07
N ALA A 14 3.04 -2.05 1.10
CA ALA A 14 3.74 -0.80 1.44
C ALA A 14 5.26 -0.99 1.42
N ARG A 15 5.75 -2.11 1.96
CA ARG A 15 7.18 -2.43 1.94
C ARG A 15 7.73 -2.61 0.53
N SER A 16 6.97 -3.29 -0.33
CA SER A 16 7.36 -3.50 -1.73
C SER A 16 7.51 -2.17 -2.45
N LEU A 17 6.54 -1.26 -2.29
CA LEU A 17 6.61 0.08 -2.86
C LEU A 17 7.79 0.86 -2.30
N SER A 18 8.03 0.76 -0.99
CA SER A 18 9.12 1.47 -0.31
C SER A 18 10.49 1.00 -0.78
N LYS A 19 10.61 -0.26 -1.16
CA LYS A 19 11.84 -0.83 -1.75
C LYS A 19 11.94 -0.56 -3.25
N ARG A 20 10.94 0.11 -3.81
CA ARG A 20 10.84 0.37 -5.25
C ARG A 20 10.71 -0.91 -6.08
N ASP A 21 10.16 -1.96 -5.48
CA ASP A 21 9.85 -3.21 -6.16
C ASP A 21 8.39 -3.17 -6.63
N TYR A 22 8.18 -2.46 -7.73
CA TYR A 22 6.83 -2.22 -8.27
C TYR A 22 6.22 -3.48 -8.88
N ARG A 23 7.05 -4.39 -9.35
CA ARG A 23 6.57 -5.67 -9.87
C ARG A 23 5.92 -6.50 -8.76
N GLN A 24 6.60 -6.60 -7.61
CA GLN A 24 6.06 -7.32 -6.46
C GLN A 24 4.77 -6.67 -5.98
N ALA A 25 4.76 -5.34 -5.86
CA ALA A 25 3.56 -4.59 -5.47
C ALA A 25 2.40 -4.86 -6.44
N TYR A 26 2.66 -4.80 -7.74
CA TYR A 26 1.66 -5.08 -8.76
C TYR A 26 1.08 -6.49 -8.63
N ASN A 27 1.94 -7.48 -8.34
CA ASN A 27 1.52 -8.88 -8.18
C ASN A 27 0.67 -9.11 -6.93
N MET A 28 0.67 -8.17 -5.99
CA MET A 28 -0.18 -8.23 -4.79
C MET A 28 -1.59 -7.70 -5.04
N LEU A 29 -1.83 -7.08 -6.20
CA LEU A 29 -3.14 -6.60 -6.62
C LEU A 29 -3.91 -7.73 -7.28
N ASN A 30 -5.24 -7.76 -7.10
CA ASN A 30 -6.07 -8.72 -7.80
C ASN A 30 -6.26 -8.31 -9.28
N LEU A 31 -6.93 -9.14 -10.07
CA LEU A 31 -7.11 -8.87 -11.49
C LEU A 31 -7.88 -7.57 -11.75
N ASN A 32 -8.85 -7.25 -10.90
CA ASN A 32 -9.60 -6.02 -11.04
C ASN A 32 -8.70 -4.79 -10.84
N ALA A 33 -7.88 -4.79 -9.79
CA ALA A 33 -6.94 -3.69 -9.55
C ALA A 33 -5.87 -3.61 -10.64
N GLN A 34 -5.38 -4.77 -11.10
CA GLN A 34 -4.40 -4.82 -12.19
C GLN A 34 -4.95 -4.27 -13.51
N SER A 35 -6.26 -4.27 -13.69
CA SER A 35 -6.88 -3.65 -14.88
C SER A 35 -6.82 -2.13 -14.84
N GLN A 36 -6.61 -1.56 -13.66
CA GLN A 36 -6.59 -0.11 -13.44
C GLN A 36 -5.18 0.45 -13.23
N TRP A 37 -4.22 -0.41 -12.91
CA TRP A 37 -2.85 -0.02 -12.60
C TRP A 37 -1.85 -0.75 -13.49
N THR A 38 -0.70 -0.11 -13.72
CA THR A 38 0.47 -0.74 -14.31
C THR A 38 1.64 -0.61 -13.35
N GLU A 39 2.71 -1.37 -13.54
CA GLU A 39 3.92 -1.20 -12.74
C GLU A 39 4.45 0.23 -12.87
N ASP A 40 4.45 0.79 -14.08
CA ASP A 40 4.87 2.17 -14.31
C ASP A 40 3.94 3.18 -13.63
N GLY A 41 2.64 2.92 -13.64
CA GLY A 41 1.67 3.76 -12.95
C GLY A 41 1.89 3.77 -11.45
N LEU A 42 2.17 2.62 -10.87
CA LEU A 42 2.52 2.53 -9.43
C LEU A 42 3.77 3.35 -9.14
N ARG A 43 4.80 3.21 -9.96
CA ARG A 43 6.04 3.94 -9.80
C ARG A 43 5.81 5.45 -9.90
N GLU A 44 5.10 5.91 -10.92
CA GLU A 44 4.84 7.33 -11.12
C GLU A 44 4.11 7.94 -9.95
N GLN A 45 3.06 7.30 -9.49
CA GLN A 45 2.26 7.81 -8.36
C GLN A 45 3.06 7.78 -7.07
N PHE A 46 3.76 6.68 -6.80
CA PHE A 46 4.53 6.54 -5.57
C PHE A 46 5.70 7.55 -5.52
N GLU A 47 6.43 7.70 -6.61
CA GLU A 47 7.59 8.62 -6.67
C GLU A 47 7.16 10.07 -6.74
N SER A 48 5.94 10.36 -7.19
CA SER A 48 5.33 11.69 -7.03
C SER A 48 5.06 12.02 -5.57
N MET A 49 4.68 11.01 -4.79
CA MET A 49 4.39 11.18 -3.37
C MET A 49 5.69 11.18 -2.55
N ILE A 50 6.58 10.25 -2.84
CA ILE A 50 7.88 10.12 -2.14
C ILE A 50 8.98 9.99 -3.19
N PRO A 51 9.59 11.11 -3.60
CA PRO A 51 10.69 11.09 -4.57
C PRO A 51 11.89 10.26 -4.10
N LEU A 52 12.61 9.71 -5.07
CA LEU A 52 13.78 8.86 -4.79
C LEU A 52 14.86 9.55 -3.98
N ASP A 53 15.02 10.85 -4.15
CA ASP A 53 16.06 11.63 -3.47
C ASP A 53 15.70 12.01 -2.03
N TRP A 54 14.54 11.59 -1.54
CA TRP A 54 14.17 11.83 -0.14
C TRP A 54 14.75 10.80 0.83
N GLY A 55 15.50 9.81 0.32
CA GLY A 55 16.16 8.81 1.15
C GLY A 55 15.28 7.62 1.50
N ASP A 56 15.73 6.86 2.48
CA ASP A 56 15.04 5.64 2.92
C ASP A 56 13.71 5.97 3.60
N ILE A 57 12.77 5.06 3.42
CA ILE A 57 11.44 5.17 4.02
C ILE A 57 11.41 4.36 5.31
N ASP A 58 11.32 5.05 6.44
CA ASP A 58 11.31 4.44 7.77
C ASP A 58 10.73 5.45 8.77
N PRO A 59 9.74 5.09 9.57
CA PRO A 59 9.11 3.78 9.69
C PRO A 59 8.07 3.49 8.62
N ILE A 60 7.72 2.20 8.48
CA ILE A 60 6.56 1.74 7.71
C ILE A 60 5.66 1.05 8.74
N GLN A 61 4.56 1.68 9.09
CA GLN A 61 3.73 1.24 10.20
C GLN A 61 2.25 1.22 9.85
N LEU A 62 1.59 0.14 10.25
CA LEU A 62 0.14 0.07 10.17
C LEU A 62 -0.43 0.87 11.35
N GLU A 63 -1.20 1.91 11.05
CA GLU A 63 -1.90 2.69 12.05
C GLU A 63 -3.26 2.01 12.34
N GLU A 64 -3.49 1.68 13.59
CA GLU A 64 -4.76 1.11 14.01
C GLU A 64 -5.57 2.16 14.75
N ASN A 65 -6.76 2.44 14.23
CA ASN A 65 -7.68 3.39 14.85
C ASN A 65 -9.09 2.76 14.79
N PRO A 66 -9.74 2.52 15.92
CA PRO A 66 -11.07 1.89 15.93
C PRO A 66 -12.10 2.59 15.06
N ALA A 67 -11.96 3.90 14.85
CA ALA A 67 -12.87 4.65 13.98
C ALA A 67 -12.70 4.28 12.49
N TRP A 68 -11.56 3.71 12.10
CA TRP A 68 -11.24 3.40 10.70
C TRP A 68 -11.20 1.91 10.40
N ASP A 69 -11.04 1.05 11.41
CA ASP A 69 -10.70 -0.37 11.25
C ASP A 69 -11.68 -1.16 10.38
N GLU A 70 -12.91 -0.67 10.22
CA GLU A 70 -13.91 -1.33 9.40
C GLU A 70 -13.99 -0.73 7.99
N MET A 71 -13.30 0.39 7.74
CA MET A 71 -13.39 1.11 6.47
C MET A 71 -12.15 0.93 5.60
N PHE A 72 -10.98 0.96 6.21
CA PHE A 72 -9.71 0.85 5.47
C PHE A 72 -8.56 0.55 6.43
N LEU A 73 -7.46 0.06 5.86
CA LEU A 73 -6.18 -0.06 6.56
C LEU A 73 -5.28 1.09 6.14
N TYR A 74 -4.65 1.69 7.13
CA TYR A 74 -3.86 2.91 6.96
C TYR A 74 -2.40 2.59 7.28
N VAL A 75 -1.52 2.63 6.27
CA VAL A 75 -0.09 2.37 6.45
C VAL A 75 0.67 3.68 6.31
N VAL A 76 1.31 4.10 7.38
CA VAL A 76 2.11 5.33 7.41
C VAL A 76 3.51 5.04 6.91
N LEU A 77 3.98 5.90 6.01
CA LEU A 77 5.33 5.87 5.47
C LEU A 77 6.04 7.13 5.93
N GLY A 78 7.10 6.97 6.72
CA GLY A 78 7.81 8.09 7.29
C GLY A 78 9.19 8.30 6.71
N GLY A 79 9.78 9.42 7.11
CA GLY A 79 11.14 9.82 6.77
C GLY A 79 11.52 11.00 7.68
N ASP A 80 12.71 11.54 7.43
CA ASP A 80 13.23 12.62 8.30
C ASP A 80 12.36 13.87 8.31
N SER A 81 11.73 14.18 7.18
CA SER A 81 11.00 15.44 7.04
C SER A 81 9.64 15.28 6.37
N TYR A 82 9.12 14.05 6.28
CA TYR A 82 7.83 13.81 5.63
C TYR A 82 7.06 12.68 6.30
N SER A 83 5.75 12.66 6.06
CA SER A 83 4.88 11.55 6.45
C SER A 83 3.82 11.41 5.36
N GLU A 84 3.74 10.23 4.77
CA GLU A 84 2.79 9.91 3.71
C GLU A 84 2.05 8.62 4.08
N ALA A 85 1.07 8.22 3.30
CA ALA A 85 0.28 7.03 3.62
C ALA A 85 -0.11 6.24 2.39
N ILE A 86 -0.30 4.94 2.61
CA ILE A 86 -1.00 4.06 1.68
C ILE A 86 -2.26 3.60 2.40
N ILE A 87 -3.39 3.82 1.77
CA ILE A 87 -4.70 3.49 2.32
C ILE A 87 -5.25 2.32 1.52
N VAL A 88 -5.43 1.17 2.18
CA VAL A 88 -5.98 -0.03 1.52
C VAL A 88 -7.45 -0.14 1.90
N ASN A 89 -8.31 -0.02 0.91
CA ASN A 89 -9.76 0.07 1.11
C ASN A 89 -10.43 -1.29 1.12
N SER A 90 -9.99 -2.21 0.25
CA SER A 90 -10.65 -3.51 0.15
C SER A 90 -9.70 -4.58 -0.37
N PHE A 91 -10.07 -5.82 -0.07
CA PHE A 91 -9.36 -7.03 -0.48
C PHE A 91 -10.32 -7.96 -1.17
N ALA A 92 -9.82 -8.68 -2.16
CA ALA A 92 -10.58 -9.76 -2.80
C ALA A 92 -9.59 -10.76 -3.36
N SER A 93 -9.87 -12.04 -3.16
CA SER A 93 -8.96 -13.11 -3.57
C SER A 93 -9.08 -13.43 -5.06
N ASP A 94 -7.96 -13.82 -5.67
CA ASP A 94 -7.91 -14.47 -6.98
C ASP A 94 -7.47 -15.91 -6.75
N ASP A 95 -8.24 -16.88 -7.21
CA ASP A 95 -7.93 -18.32 -7.04
C ASP A 95 -7.58 -18.66 -5.58
N GLU A 96 -8.35 -18.14 -4.63
CA GLU A 96 -8.17 -18.35 -3.19
C GLU A 96 -6.90 -17.70 -2.61
N ILE A 97 -6.13 -16.98 -3.41
CA ILE A 97 -4.96 -16.23 -2.95
C ILE A 97 -5.39 -14.81 -2.57
N PRO A 98 -5.18 -14.38 -1.31
CA PRO A 98 -5.54 -13.03 -0.88
C PRO A 98 -4.81 -11.96 -1.69
N LYS A 99 -5.57 -10.97 -2.15
CA LYS A 99 -5.04 -9.86 -2.97
C LYS A 99 -5.68 -8.55 -2.55
N ILE A 100 -5.03 -7.45 -2.92
CA ILE A 100 -5.56 -6.11 -2.72
C ILE A 100 -6.46 -5.76 -3.90
N ASP A 101 -7.69 -5.35 -3.60
CA ASP A 101 -8.68 -4.97 -4.61
C ASP A 101 -8.69 -3.47 -4.86
N SER A 102 -8.62 -2.66 -3.79
CA SER A 102 -8.70 -1.21 -3.90
C SER A 102 -7.79 -0.55 -2.87
N PHE A 103 -7.04 0.44 -3.33
CA PHE A 103 -6.16 1.21 -2.46
C PHE A 103 -5.99 2.61 -3.05
N GLN A 104 -5.40 3.51 -2.26
CA GLN A 104 -5.06 4.84 -2.73
C GLN A 104 -3.81 5.35 -2.00
N PHE A 105 -3.08 6.23 -2.65
CA PHE A 105 -2.01 6.97 -2.02
C PHE A 105 -2.59 8.22 -1.36
N GLY A 106 -2.10 8.54 -0.17
CA GLY A 106 -2.63 9.68 0.57
C GLY A 106 -1.65 10.23 1.58
N ARG A 107 -2.14 11.21 2.34
CA ARG A 107 -1.37 11.81 3.42
C ARG A 107 -2.12 11.65 4.74
N PRO A 108 -1.38 11.40 5.83
CA PRO A 108 -2.01 11.33 7.15
C PRO A 108 -2.73 12.61 7.53
#